data_ebaa2e2fb6f5f37aef37fcfd6c571599
#
_entry.id   ebaa2e2fb6f5f37aef37fcfd6c571599
#
_cell.length_a   1.000
_cell.length_b   1.000
_cell.length_c   1.000
_cell.angle_alpha   90.00
_cell.angle_beta   90.00
_cell.angle_gamma   90.00
#
_symmetry.space_group_name_H-M   'P 1'
#
loop_
_entity.id
_entity.type
_entity.pdbx_description
1 polymer ?
#
loop_
_entity_poly.entity_id
_entity_poly.type
_entity_poly.pdbx_seq_one_letter_code
_entity_poly.pdbx_strand_id
1 'polypeptide(L)'
;SNRTSKNEMRELFPESASFGTPKPERLIERIMRLSTDPGDWVLDSFAGSGTTGAVAHKMGRRWIMVELGEHCHTHIIPRLKKVIDGEDKGGITEAVDWKGGGGFRYYHLAPSLLEKDKWGNWVINKAYNPAMLAQAVCKLEGFVYAPSDTSYWQQGHSTERDFIYVTT
;
A
#
# COMPACT_ATOMS: atom_id res chain seq x y z
N SER A 1 6.24 -10.59 -23.68
CA SER A 1 7.32 -9.78 -24.27
C SER A 1 7.35 -8.41 -23.64
N ASN A 2 8.52 -7.80 -23.47
CA ASN A 2 8.67 -6.42 -22.96
C ASN A 2 7.89 -5.39 -23.78
N ARG A 3 7.61 -5.68 -25.05
CA ARG A 3 6.80 -4.84 -25.94
C ARG A 3 5.33 -4.85 -25.53
N THR A 4 4.79 -6.00 -25.15
CA THR A 4 3.40 -6.13 -24.69
C THR A 4 3.17 -5.33 -23.44
N SER A 5 4.03 -5.46 -22.42
CA SER A 5 3.88 -4.73 -21.15
C SER A 5 4.06 -3.22 -21.29
N LYS A 6 4.90 -2.75 -22.22
CA LYS A 6 5.02 -1.32 -22.52
C LYS A 6 3.76 -0.78 -23.21
N ASN A 7 3.11 -1.59 -24.06
CA ASN A 7 1.85 -1.20 -24.69
C ASN A 7 0.72 -1.15 -23.63
N GLU A 8 0.60 -2.15 -22.77
CA GLU A 8 -0.35 -2.13 -21.65
C GLU A 8 -0.21 -0.85 -20.79
N MET A 9 1.03 -0.45 -20.48
CA MET A 9 1.29 0.78 -19.70
C MET A 9 0.97 2.05 -20.49
N ARG A 10 1.21 2.10 -21.79
CA ARG A 10 0.87 3.25 -22.64
C ARG A 10 -0.64 3.44 -22.79
N GLU A 11 -1.39 2.36 -22.87
CA GLU A 11 -2.85 2.39 -22.92
C GLU A 11 -3.41 2.92 -21.59
N LEU A 12 -2.81 2.52 -20.45
CA LEU A 12 -3.22 3.01 -19.14
C LEU A 12 -2.82 4.47 -18.89
N PHE A 13 -1.66 4.90 -19.39
CA PHE A 13 -1.06 6.20 -19.13
C PHE A 13 -0.50 6.84 -20.40
N PRO A 14 -1.36 7.30 -21.33
CA PRO A 14 -0.91 7.85 -22.63
C PRO A 14 -0.03 9.10 -22.49
N GLU A 15 -0.25 9.90 -21.44
CA GLU A 15 0.43 11.19 -21.24
C GLU A 15 1.59 11.13 -20.23
N SER A 16 1.83 10.00 -19.58
CA SER A 16 2.89 9.90 -18.57
C SER A 16 4.18 9.30 -19.14
N ALA A 17 5.31 9.63 -18.51
CA ALA A 17 6.58 8.99 -18.81
C ALA A 17 6.46 7.47 -18.69
N SER A 18 6.80 6.73 -19.74
CA SER A 18 6.66 5.28 -19.75
C SER A 18 7.56 4.66 -18.68
N PHE A 19 7.00 3.82 -17.82
CA PHE A 19 7.78 2.99 -16.90
C PHE A 19 8.76 2.11 -17.71
N GLY A 20 10.03 2.10 -17.30
CA GLY A 20 11.11 1.51 -18.11
C GLY A 20 10.94 0.01 -18.40
N THR A 21 10.54 -0.78 -17.40
CA THR A 21 10.51 -2.25 -17.47
C THR A 21 9.27 -2.86 -16.80
N PRO A 22 8.04 -2.54 -17.25
CA PRO A 22 6.85 -3.16 -16.69
C PRO A 22 6.82 -4.67 -17.01
N LYS A 23 6.26 -5.48 -16.13
CA LYS A 23 6.02 -6.91 -16.40
C LYS A 23 4.64 -7.07 -17.06
N PRO A 24 4.49 -7.98 -18.05
CA PRO A 24 3.18 -8.25 -18.63
C PRO A 24 2.23 -8.89 -17.62
N GLU A 25 0.97 -8.48 -17.58
CA GLU A 25 -0.02 -9.05 -16.66
C GLU A 25 -0.19 -10.56 -16.85
N ARG A 26 -0.18 -11.05 -18.09
CA ARG A 26 -0.27 -12.50 -18.40
C ARG A 26 0.85 -13.34 -17.80
N LEU A 27 2.04 -12.77 -17.62
CA LEU A 27 3.14 -13.48 -16.95
C LEU A 27 2.84 -13.64 -15.44
N ILE A 28 2.41 -12.57 -14.81
CA ILE A 28 2.07 -12.58 -13.37
C ILE A 28 0.83 -13.45 -13.13
N GLU A 29 -0.17 -13.38 -13.99
CA GLU A 29 -1.34 -14.26 -13.96
C GLU A 29 -0.93 -15.74 -13.94
N ARG A 30 -0.05 -16.13 -14.86
CA ARG A 30 0.43 -17.53 -14.94
C ARG A 30 1.12 -17.97 -13.66
N ILE A 31 1.97 -17.11 -13.09
CA ILE A 31 2.65 -17.38 -11.84
C ILE A 31 1.61 -17.56 -10.72
N MET A 32 0.64 -16.64 -10.59
CA MET A 32 -0.38 -16.71 -9.54
C MET A 32 -1.28 -17.94 -9.66
N ARG A 33 -1.65 -18.35 -10.88
CA ARG A 33 -2.43 -19.58 -11.10
C ARG A 33 -1.71 -20.85 -10.65
N LEU A 34 -0.37 -20.85 -10.69
CA LEU A 34 0.45 -21.99 -10.30
C LEU A 34 0.77 -22.01 -8.81
N SER A 35 0.69 -20.88 -8.12
CA SER A 35 1.21 -20.72 -6.76
C SER A 35 0.20 -20.24 -5.73
N THR A 36 -0.99 -19.82 -6.13
CA THR A 36 -2.01 -19.24 -5.23
C THR A 36 -3.42 -19.59 -5.65
N ASP A 37 -4.34 -19.60 -4.68
CA ASP A 37 -5.78 -19.68 -4.88
C ASP A 37 -6.46 -18.31 -4.61
N PRO A 38 -7.72 -18.07 -5.06
CA PRO A 38 -8.49 -16.89 -4.68
C PRO A 38 -8.56 -16.73 -3.15
N GLY A 39 -8.30 -15.52 -2.67
CA GLY A 39 -8.24 -15.20 -1.24
C GLY A 39 -6.86 -15.28 -0.60
N ASP A 40 -5.88 -15.92 -1.25
CA ASP A 40 -4.51 -16.00 -0.76
C ASP A 40 -3.80 -14.63 -0.78
N TRP A 41 -2.74 -14.54 0.04
CA TRP A 41 -1.89 -13.36 0.10
C TRP A 41 -0.76 -13.42 -0.91
N VAL A 42 -0.56 -12.33 -1.62
CA VAL A 42 0.55 -12.09 -2.55
C VAL A 42 1.36 -10.90 -2.03
N LEU A 43 2.65 -11.10 -1.80
CA LEU A 43 3.57 -10.04 -1.40
C LEU A 43 4.53 -9.72 -2.56
N ASP A 44 4.62 -8.43 -2.90
CA ASP A 44 5.63 -7.91 -3.81
C ASP A 44 6.43 -6.79 -3.13
N SER A 45 7.67 -7.10 -2.75
CA SER A 45 8.55 -6.17 -2.03
C SER A 45 9.18 -5.10 -2.93
N PHE A 46 9.02 -5.19 -4.25
CA PHE A 46 9.58 -4.28 -5.25
C PHE A 46 8.56 -4.04 -6.36
N ALA A 47 7.45 -3.43 -6.00
CA ALA A 47 6.23 -3.36 -6.81
C ALA A 47 6.42 -2.74 -8.22
N GLY A 48 7.43 -1.91 -8.41
CA GLY A 48 7.75 -1.32 -9.70
C GLY A 48 6.57 -0.57 -10.32
N SER A 49 5.99 -1.12 -11.38
CA SER A 49 4.82 -0.54 -12.03
C SER A 49 3.48 -1.00 -11.45
N GLY A 50 3.47 -1.78 -10.36
CA GLY A 50 2.26 -2.28 -9.70
C GLY A 50 1.54 -3.40 -10.42
N THR A 51 2.20 -4.08 -11.36
CA THR A 51 1.57 -5.17 -12.13
C THR A 51 1.09 -6.31 -11.23
N THR A 52 1.88 -6.68 -10.23
CA THR A 52 1.53 -7.76 -9.29
C THR A 52 0.23 -7.47 -8.55
N GLY A 53 0.08 -6.26 -7.98
CA GLY A 53 -1.14 -5.88 -7.28
C GLY A 53 -2.34 -5.77 -8.20
N ALA A 54 -2.17 -5.24 -9.43
CA ALA A 54 -3.24 -5.17 -10.42
C ALA A 54 -3.77 -6.57 -10.79
N VAL A 55 -2.87 -7.51 -11.06
CA VAL A 55 -3.23 -8.91 -11.39
C VAL A 55 -3.84 -9.62 -10.21
N ALA A 56 -3.24 -9.51 -9.02
CA ALA A 56 -3.76 -10.11 -7.79
C ALA A 56 -5.20 -9.62 -7.51
N HIS A 57 -5.45 -8.33 -7.65
CA HIS A 57 -6.75 -7.73 -7.43
C HIS A 57 -7.80 -8.26 -8.42
N LYS A 58 -7.49 -8.23 -9.73
CA LYS A 58 -8.35 -8.78 -10.80
C LYS A 58 -8.66 -10.27 -10.62
N MET A 59 -7.75 -11.02 -10.00
CA MET A 59 -7.89 -12.46 -9.77
C MET A 59 -8.46 -12.81 -8.39
N GLY A 60 -8.89 -11.82 -7.59
CA GLY A 60 -9.46 -12.05 -6.27
C GLY A 60 -8.46 -12.50 -5.20
N ARG A 61 -7.18 -12.21 -5.37
CA ARG A 61 -6.15 -12.42 -4.33
C ARG A 61 -6.05 -11.19 -3.45
N ARG A 62 -5.60 -11.39 -2.21
CA ARG A 62 -5.18 -10.32 -1.31
C ARG A 62 -3.74 -9.98 -1.64
N TRP A 63 -3.34 -8.72 -1.49
CA TRP A 63 -1.98 -8.35 -1.84
C TRP A 63 -1.41 -7.26 -0.94
N ILE A 64 -0.10 -7.29 -0.81
CA ILE A 64 0.72 -6.27 -0.18
C ILE A 64 1.83 -5.92 -1.17
N MET A 65 1.98 -4.63 -1.45
CA MET A 65 3.09 -4.14 -2.28
C MET A 65 3.91 -3.13 -1.50
N VAL A 66 5.22 -3.17 -1.70
CA VAL A 66 6.16 -2.19 -1.16
C VAL A 66 6.90 -1.55 -2.32
N GLU A 67 7.00 -0.21 -2.29
CA GLU A 67 7.73 0.55 -3.29
C GLU A 67 8.34 1.80 -2.65
N LEU A 68 9.62 2.03 -2.91
CA LEU A 68 10.37 3.17 -2.39
C LEU A 68 10.31 4.39 -3.31
N GLY A 69 10.16 4.16 -4.61
CA GLY A 69 10.27 5.20 -5.64
C GLY A 69 9.00 6.04 -5.80
N GLU A 70 9.18 7.27 -6.28
CA GLU A 70 8.08 8.20 -6.59
C GLU A 70 7.06 7.65 -7.60
N HIS A 71 7.43 6.63 -8.37
CA HIS A 71 6.50 5.95 -9.26
C HIS A 71 5.39 5.19 -8.51
N CYS A 72 5.48 5.05 -7.18
CA CYS A 72 4.34 4.67 -6.36
C CYS A 72 3.16 5.60 -6.59
N HIS A 73 3.41 6.92 -6.57
CA HIS A 73 2.38 7.95 -6.76
C HIS A 73 1.99 8.17 -8.22
N THR A 74 2.96 8.06 -9.12
CA THR A 74 2.72 8.37 -10.54
C THR A 74 2.20 7.19 -11.34
N HIS A 75 2.44 5.95 -10.92
CA HIS A 75 2.07 4.73 -11.65
C HIS A 75 1.23 3.75 -10.83
N ILE A 76 1.70 3.32 -9.64
CA ILE A 76 1.04 2.25 -8.89
C ILE A 76 -0.36 2.66 -8.43
N ILE A 77 -0.45 3.75 -7.68
CA ILE A 77 -1.73 4.24 -7.14
C ILE A 77 -2.74 4.55 -8.25
N PRO A 78 -2.38 5.30 -9.31
CA PRO A 78 -3.28 5.54 -10.43
C PRO A 78 -3.70 4.26 -11.17
N ARG A 79 -2.80 3.30 -11.35
CA ARG A 79 -3.12 2.00 -11.95
C ARG A 79 -4.17 1.25 -11.13
N LEU A 80 -3.94 1.13 -9.81
CA LEU A 80 -4.86 0.44 -8.92
C LEU A 80 -6.24 1.10 -8.88
N LYS A 81 -6.30 2.44 -8.92
CA LYS A 81 -7.58 3.16 -9.04
C LYS A 81 -8.31 2.76 -10.31
N LYS A 82 -7.65 2.78 -11.47
CA LYS A 82 -8.25 2.35 -12.74
C LYS A 82 -8.72 0.89 -12.72
N VAL A 83 -7.98 0.00 -12.06
CA VAL A 83 -8.41 -1.39 -11.86
C VAL A 83 -9.70 -1.46 -11.03
N ILE A 84 -9.75 -0.74 -9.90
CA ILE A 84 -10.91 -0.71 -8.99
C ILE A 84 -12.13 -0.07 -9.67
N ASP A 85 -11.93 1.00 -10.41
CA ASP A 85 -13.00 1.71 -11.12
C ASP A 85 -13.48 0.96 -12.37
N GLY A 86 -12.82 -0.16 -12.73
CA GLY A 86 -13.14 -0.95 -13.93
C GLY A 86 -12.75 -0.26 -15.24
N GLU A 87 -11.91 0.76 -15.17
CA GLU A 87 -11.42 1.52 -16.33
C GLU A 87 -10.22 0.84 -17.03
N ASP A 88 -9.49 -0.01 -16.31
CA ASP A 88 -8.41 -0.82 -16.91
C ASP A 88 -8.99 -1.93 -17.79
N LYS A 89 -8.99 -1.72 -19.09
CA LYS A 89 -9.48 -2.70 -20.09
C LYS A 89 -8.38 -3.61 -20.62
N GLY A 90 -7.12 -3.36 -20.24
CA GLY A 90 -5.96 -4.08 -20.76
C GLY A 90 -5.60 -5.35 -20.00
N GLY A 91 -4.47 -5.92 -20.37
CA GLY A 91 -3.86 -7.05 -19.68
C GLY A 91 -4.70 -8.32 -19.65
N ILE A 92 -5.12 -8.73 -18.45
CA ILE A 92 -5.93 -9.93 -18.20
C ILE A 92 -7.41 -9.62 -17.95
N THR A 93 -7.82 -8.36 -18.00
CA THR A 93 -9.17 -7.89 -17.63
C THR A 93 -10.27 -8.73 -18.27
N GLU A 94 -10.22 -8.90 -19.59
CA GLU A 94 -11.19 -9.72 -20.33
C GLU A 94 -11.11 -11.20 -19.96
N ALA A 95 -9.90 -11.74 -19.82
CA ALA A 95 -9.68 -13.16 -19.55
C ALA A 95 -10.20 -13.62 -18.18
N VAL A 96 -10.30 -12.71 -17.22
CA VAL A 96 -10.82 -12.98 -15.86
C VAL A 96 -12.20 -12.34 -15.61
N ASP A 97 -12.80 -11.75 -16.67
CA ASP A 97 -14.10 -11.03 -16.61
C ASP A 97 -14.17 -9.96 -15.52
N TRP A 98 -13.07 -9.23 -15.30
CA TRP A 98 -13.00 -8.19 -14.30
C TRP A 98 -13.85 -6.97 -14.66
N LYS A 99 -14.70 -6.53 -13.75
CA LYS A 99 -15.63 -5.40 -13.95
C LYS A 99 -15.35 -4.20 -13.04
N GLY A 100 -14.33 -4.30 -12.18
CA GLY A 100 -14.07 -3.32 -11.14
C GLY A 100 -14.53 -3.78 -9.76
N GLY A 101 -14.29 -2.95 -8.77
CA GLY A 101 -14.69 -3.16 -7.39
C GLY A 101 -13.52 -3.37 -6.44
N GLY A 102 -13.87 -3.48 -5.15
CA GLY A 102 -12.89 -3.59 -4.08
C GLY A 102 -12.26 -2.25 -3.68
N GLY A 103 -11.07 -2.32 -3.11
CA GLY A 103 -10.33 -1.15 -2.66
C GLY A 103 -8.96 -1.54 -2.15
N PHE A 104 -8.13 -0.54 -1.85
CA PHE A 104 -6.84 -0.73 -1.19
C PHE A 104 -6.57 0.35 -0.17
N ARG A 105 -5.64 0.09 0.74
CA ARG A 105 -5.10 1.08 1.66
C ARG A 105 -3.68 1.41 1.27
N TYR A 106 -3.39 2.70 1.20
CA TYR A 106 -2.04 3.19 1.03
C TYR A 106 -1.47 3.63 2.38
N TYR A 107 -0.25 3.20 2.66
CA TYR A 107 0.49 3.58 3.85
C TYR A 107 1.81 4.22 3.46
N HIS A 108 2.11 5.34 4.06
CA HIS A 108 3.44 5.93 4.01
C HIS A 108 4.21 5.49 5.26
N LEU A 109 5.43 4.97 5.06
CA LEU A 109 6.25 4.56 6.21
C LEU A 109 6.68 5.82 6.97
N ALA A 110 6.31 5.88 8.24
CA ALA A 110 6.76 6.95 9.13
C ALA A 110 8.27 6.83 9.39
N PRO A 111 8.94 7.93 9.75
CA PRO A 111 10.31 7.87 10.25
C PRO A 111 10.44 6.91 11.43
N SER A 112 11.65 6.44 11.73
CA SER A 112 11.89 5.67 12.95
C SER A 112 11.48 6.51 14.18
N LEU A 113 10.75 5.91 15.13
CA LEU A 113 10.33 6.59 16.36
C LEU A 113 11.53 7.08 17.15
N LEU A 114 12.61 6.32 17.14
CA LEU A 114 13.85 6.64 17.84
C LEU A 114 14.96 6.98 16.86
N GLU A 115 15.75 7.97 17.22
CA GLU A 115 17.01 8.35 16.56
C GLU A 115 18.13 8.46 17.60
N LYS A 116 19.39 8.42 17.14
CA LYS A 116 20.52 8.67 18.03
C LYS A 116 20.84 10.16 18.07
N ASP A 117 21.01 10.69 19.26
CA ASP A 117 21.54 12.03 19.47
C ASP A 117 23.06 12.10 19.17
N LYS A 118 23.62 13.29 19.26
CA LYS A 118 25.07 13.51 19.04
C LYS A 118 25.99 12.78 20.00
N TRP A 119 25.48 12.25 21.10
CA TRP A 119 26.23 11.47 22.10
C TRP A 119 25.95 9.96 21.99
N GLY A 120 25.11 9.54 21.03
CA GLY A 120 24.77 8.14 20.80
C GLY A 120 23.63 7.60 21.64
N ASN A 121 22.91 8.43 22.42
CA ASN A 121 21.74 8.04 23.18
C ASN A 121 20.53 7.94 22.25
N TRP A 122 19.64 6.99 22.55
CA TRP A 122 18.34 6.89 21.85
C TRP A 122 17.39 7.94 22.38
N VAL A 123 16.89 8.79 21.49
CA VAL A 123 15.90 9.84 21.76
C VAL A 123 14.75 9.74 20.75
N ILE A 124 13.61 10.31 21.11
CA ILE A 124 12.47 10.39 20.18
C ILE A 124 12.88 11.25 18.98
N ASN A 125 12.59 10.74 17.79
CA ASN A 125 12.88 11.43 16.53
C ASN A 125 12.11 12.75 16.47
N LYS A 126 12.80 13.83 16.19
CA LYS A 126 12.25 15.20 16.11
C LYS A 126 11.19 15.38 15.03
N ALA A 127 11.10 14.46 14.07
CA ALA A 127 10.04 14.45 13.05
C ALA A 127 8.66 14.07 13.63
N TYR A 128 8.60 13.52 14.85
CA TYR A 128 7.35 13.16 15.50
C TYR A 128 6.72 14.37 16.20
N ASN A 129 5.53 14.74 15.75
CA ASN A 129 4.66 15.65 16.49
C ASN A 129 3.87 14.88 17.58
N PRO A 130 3.20 15.56 18.53
CA PRO A 130 2.47 14.91 19.60
C PRO A 130 1.43 13.88 19.14
N ALA A 131 0.71 14.14 18.06
CA ALA A 131 -0.28 13.22 17.51
C ALA A 131 0.36 11.94 16.94
N MET A 132 1.45 12.09 16.18
CA MET A 132 2.22 10.96 15.66
C MET A 132 2.82 10.12 16.78
N LEU A 133 3.31 10.78 17.85
CA LEU A 133 3.85 10.08 19.01
C LEU A 133 2.75 9.28 19.72
N ALA A 134 1.61 9.91 20.00
CA ALA A 134 0.46 9.22 20.61
C ALA A 134 0.01 8.02 19.78
N GLN A 135 -0.06 8.17 18.44
CA GLN A 135 -0.41 7.07 17.54
C GLN A 135 0.61 5.93 17.59
N ALA A 136 1.91 6.25 17.62
CA ALA A 136 2.97 5.25 17.69
C ALA A 136 2.93 4.50 19.04
N VAL A 137 2.76 5.21 20.14
CA VAL A 137 2.65 4.60 21.47
C VAL A 137 1.40 3.74 21.59
N CYS A 138 0.24 4.21 21.15
CA CYS A 138 -0.98 3.39 21.09
C CYS A 138 -0.71 2.05 20.39
N LYS A 139 -0.07 2.10 19.21
CA LYS A 139 0.25 0.90 18.44
C LYS A 139 1.22 -0.04 19.16
N LEU A 140 2.23 0.49 19.83
CA LEU A 140 3.20 -0.31 20.61
C LEU A 140 2.55 -1.00 21.80
N GLU A 141 1.64 -0.32 22.48
CA GLU A 141 0.94 -0.81 23.67
C GLU A 141 -0.35 -1.60 23.36
N GLY A 142 -0.62 -1.86 22.07
CA GLY A 142 -1.80 -2.63 21.64
C GLY A 142 -3.12 -1.88 21.69
N PHE A 143 -3.10 -0.55 21.79
CA PHE A 143 -4.27 0.30 21.73
C PHE A 143 -4.62 0.71 20.30
N VAL A 144 -5.90 0.94 20.05
CA VAL A 144 -6.39 1.59 18.83
C VAL A 144 -6.30 3.10 19.03
N TYR A 145 -5.54 3.80 18.20
CA TYR A 145 -5.48 5.26 18.23
C TYR A 145 -6.81 5.84 17.72
N ALA A 146 -7.53 6.49 18.62
CA ALA A 146 -8.83 7.12 18.35
C ALA A 146 -9.00 8.30 19.34
N PRO A 147 -8.39 9.46 19.04
CA PRO A 147 -8.48 10.62 19.93
C PRO A 147 -9.92 11.11 20.04
N SER A 148 -10.35 11.44 21.26
CA SER A 148 -11.66 12.00 21.54
C SER A 148 -11.66 13.51 21.29
N ASP A 149 -12.70 14.02 20.65
CA ASP A 149 -12.91 15.46 20.45
C ASP A 149 -13.34 16.19 21.73
N THR A 150 -13.81 15.43 22.74
CA THR A 150 -14.36 15.99 23.99
C THR A 150 -13.48 15.72 25.22
N SER A 151 -12.63 14.71 25.16
CA SER A 151 -11.81 14.26 26.29
C SER A 151 -10.35 14.21 25.89
N TYR A 152 -9.59 15.28 26.14
CA TYR A 152 -8.19 15.45 25.72
C TYR A 152 -7.26 14.31 26.18
N TRP A 153 -7.60 13.63 27.29
CA TRP A 153 -6.84 12.52 27.85
C TRP A 153 -7.13 11.18 27.16
N GLN A 154 -8.15 11.10 26.34
CA GLN A 154 -8.51 9.88 25.63
C GLN A 154 -7.95 9.92 24.21
N GLN A 155 -6.75 9.38 24.02
CA GLN A 155 -6.06 9.35 22.73
C GLN A 155 -6.18 7.99 22.01
N GLY A 156 -6.51 6.95 22.77
CA GLY A 156 -6.74 5.62 22.23
C GLY A 156 -7.51 4.74 23.21
N HIS A 157 -7.96 3.59 22.76
CA HIS A 157 -8.69 2.62 23.57
C HIS A 157 -8.22 1.18 23.28
N SER A 158 -8.32 0.31 24.30
CA SER A 158 -8.16 -1.14 24.17
C SER A 158 -9.49 -1.82 23.84
N THR A 159 -9.45 -3.13 23.61
CA THR A 159 -10.64 -3.98 23.52
C THR A 159 -11.31 -4.22 24.87
N GLU A 160 -10.62 -3.94 25.99
CA GLU A 160 -11.04 -4.20 27.37
C GLU A 160 -11.57 -2.96 28.11
N ARG A 161 -11.89 -1.87 27.42
CA ARG A 161 -12.38 -0.60 27.96
C ARG A 161 -11.33 0.30 28.64
N ASP A 162 -10.05 0.04 28.42
CA ASP A 162 -9.00 0.93 28.88
C ASP A 162 -8.75 2.06 27.90
N PHE A 163 -8.28 3.18 28.40
CA PHE A 163 -7.90 4.33 27.58
C PHE A 163 -6.43 4.66 27.83
N ILE A 164 -5.79 5.21 26.82
CA ILE A 164 -4.40 5.64 26.89
C ILE A 164 -4.30 7.14 26.69
N TYR A 165 -3.44 7.75 27.47
CA TYR A 165 -3.05 9.15 27.36
C TYR A 165 -1.53 9.25 27.29
N VAL A 166 -1.02 9.88 26.25
CA VAL A 166 0.41 10.09 26.00
C VAL A 166 0.73 11.57 26.21
N THR A 167 1.58 11.87 27.17
CA THR A 167 2.09 13.23 27.42
C THR A 167 3.42 13.41 26.68
N THR A 168 3.65 14.58 26.14
CA THR A 168 4.89 15.00 25.48
C THR A 168 5.53 16.15 26.21
#